data_2b0b7d80013278e1eb60c98d9699d3b9
#
_entry.id   2b0b7d80013278e1eb60c98d9699d3b9
#
_cell.length_a   1.000
_cell.length_b   1.000
_cell.length_c   1.000
_cell.angle_alpha   90.00
_cell.angle_beta   90.00
_cell.angle_gamma   90.00
#
_symmetry.space_group_name_H-M   'P 1'
#
loop_
_entity.id
_entity.type
_entity.pdbx_description
1 polymer ?
#
loop_
_entity_poly.entity_id
_entity_poly.type
_entity_poly.pdbx_seq_one_letter_code
_entity_poly.pdbx_strand_id
1 'polypeptide(L)'
;EDMFRYCVEHGYFCVLRLKECLNLSKKCSGDTISVLPGSKKEGTSDLSIRVIEVVLDDGSREYLATNLFDPAITKDMFKELYFQRWPVELKYKELKSRFAMEEFSGATATSIIQEFYINMLLSNLVSLIKNDADEEIDITSKSSNKFRYQANRAFIIGRIKIIFPKILCDLSKLSVIEKLYKEAVRCRSQILPGRSFPRKKLKSKGRSHFRNKKAAL
;
A
#
# COMPACT_ATOMS: atom_id res chain seq x y z
N GLU A 1 10.02 3.91 -19.06
CA GLU A 1 9.63 3.98 -20.48
C GLU A 1 8.92 2.71 -20.91
N ASP A 2 9.53 1.54 -20.78
CA ASP A 2 9.02 0.25 -21.25
C ASP A 2 7.62 -0.08 -20.70
N MET A 3 7.39 0.15 -19.42
CA MET A 3 6.08 -0.06 -18.80
C MET A 3 4.99 0.83 -19.41
N PHE A 4 5.31 2.08 -19.75
CA PHE A 4 4.35 2.98 -20.39
C PHE A 4 3.99 2.49 -21.80
N ARG A 5 5.00 2.11 -22.59
CA ARG A 5 4.81 1.52 -23.92
C ARG A 5 3.99 0.26 -23.84
N TYR A 6 4.33 -0.65 -22.95
CA TYR A 6 3.57 -1.87 -22.70
C TYR A 6 2.09 -1.60 -22.41
N CYS A 7 1.77 -0.62 -21.55
CA CYS A 7 0.38 -0.27 -21.27
C CYS A 7 -0.34 0.24 -22.51
N VAL A 8 0.30 1.11 -23.30
CA VAL A 8 -0.30 1.65 -24.53
C VAL A 8 -0.54 0.55 -25.57
N GLU A 9 0.43 -0.34 -25.80
CA GLU A 9 0.34 -1.45 -26.76
C GLU A 9 -0.76 -2.46 -26.39
N HIS A 10 -1.02 -2.66 -25.11
CA HIS A 10 -2.06 -3.58 -24.62
C HIS A 10 -3.40 -2.90 -24.30
N GLY A 11 -3.55 -1.61 -24.62
CA GLY A 11 -4.79 -0.87 -24.38
C GLY A 11 -5.10 -0.61 -22.91
N TYR A 12 -4.10 -0.67 -22.03
CA TYR A 12 -4.26 -0.37 -20.62
C TYR A 12 -4.06 1.13 -20.34
N PHE A 13 -4.91 1.69 -19.49
CA PHE A 13 -4.65 2.99 -18.92
C PHE A 13 -3.65 2.90 -17.75
N CYS A 14 -2.76 3.88 -17.68
CA CYS A 14 -1.74 3.90 -16.64
C CYS A 14 -1.49 5.31 -16.09
N VAL A 15 -1.13 5.38 -14.81
CA VAL A 15 -0.62 6.58 -14.16
C VAL A 15 0.71 6.20 -13.48
N LEU A 16 1.80 6.76 -13.97
CA LEU A 16 3.15 6.44 -13.53
C LEU A 16 3.82 7.69 -12.95
N ARG A 17 4.51 7.55 -11.82
CA ARG A 17 5.31 8.64 -11.28
C ARG A 17 6.61 8.81 -12.06
N LEU A 18 6.89 10.02 -12.46
CA LEU A 18 8.16 10.41 -13.06
C LEU A 18 9.14 10.92 -12.00
N LYS A 19 10.43 10.68 -12.22
CA LYS A 19 11.48 11.32 -11.43
C LYS A 19 11.58 12.80 -11.83
N GLU A 20 11.77 13.68 -10.86
CA GLU A 20 11.89 15.12 -11.05
C GLU A 20 13.04 15.50 -12.01
N CYS A 21 14.12 14.70 -12.04
CA CYS A 21 15.29 14.94 -12.88
C CYS A 21 15.05 14.64 -14.39
N LEU A 22 13.94 14.02 -14.77
CA LEU A 22 13.66 13.71 -16.16
C LEU A 22 13.31 14.95 -16.98
N ASN A 23 13.68 14.96 -18.26
CA ASN A 23 13.38 16.08 -19.16
C ASN A 23 11.88 16.36 -19.30
N LEU A 24 11.05 15.32 -19.27
CA LEU A 24 9.59 15.45 -19.28
C LEU A 24 9.08 16.22 -18.06
N SER A 25 9.58 15.89 -16.87
CA SER A 25 9.23 16.58 -15.62
C SER A 25 9.68 18.03 -15.61
N LYS A 26 10.92 18.31 -16.06
CA LYS A 26 11.49 19.67 -16.13
C LYS A 26 10.76 20.60 -17.09
N LYS A 27 10.16 20.05 -18.15
CA LYS A 27 9.42 20.81 -19.16
C LYS A 27 7.94 20.94 -18.83
N CYS A 28 7.45 20.20 -17.82
CA CYS A 28 6.06 20.23 -17.41
C CYS A 28 5.76 21.47 -16.58
N SER A 29 4.73 22.19 -16.97
CA SER A 29 4.13 23.27 -16.18
C SER A 29 2.63 23.02 -16.06
N GLY A 30 2.24 22.47 -14.93
CA GLY A 30 0.85 22.12 -14.65
C GLY A 30 0.40 20.83 -15.31
N ASP A 31 -0.23 20.90 -16.47
CA ASP A 31 -0.76 19.77 -17.24
C ASP A 31 -0.39 19.94 -18.70
N THR A 32 0.43 19.06 -19.23
CA THR A 32 1.06 19.22 -20.54
C THR A 32 1.07 17.91 -21.32
N ILE A 33 0.78 17.97 -22.60
CA ILE A 33 0.98 16.84 -23.52
C ILE A 33 2.39 16.97 -24.10
N SER A 34 3.16 15.91 -24.02
CA SER A 34 4.53 15.79 -24.50
C SER A 34 4.67 14.55 -25.36
N VAL A 35 5.80 14.42 -26.03
CA VAL A 35 6.14 13.24 -26.82
C VAL A 35 7.24 12.45 -26.11
N LEU A 36 7.01 11.17 -25.93
CA LEU A 36 8.01 10.20 -25.51
C LEU A 36 8.67 9.66 -26.79
N PRO A 37 9.94 10.02 -27.07
CA PRO A 37 10.57 9.68 -28.34
C PRO A 37 10.76 8.17 -28.49
N GLY A 38 10.58 7.70 -29.70
CA GLY A 38 10.89 6.32 -30.07
C GLY A 38 12.39 6.08 -30.18
N SER A 39 12.78 4.83 -30.10
CA SER A 39 14.16 4.36 -30.28
C SER A 39 14.29 3.61 -31.60
N LYS A 40 15.09 4.14 -32.53
CA LYS A 40 15.38 3.45 -33.80
C LYS A 40 16.07 2.09 -33.59
N LYS A 41 16.85 1.94 -32.50
CA LYS A 41 17.54 0.69 -32.16
C LYS A 41 16.56 -0.40 -31.71
N GLU A 42 15.49 0.00 -31.05
CA GLU A 42 14.48 -0.90 -30.50
C GLU A 42 13.23 -0.97 -31.38
N GLY A 43 13.22 -0.27 -32.54
CA GLY A 43 12.09 -0.26 -33.45
C GLY A 43 10.81 0.35 -32.86
N THR A 44 10.93 1.22 -31.84
CA THR A 44 9.79 1.82 -31.17
C THR A 44 9.45 3.19 -31.78
N SER A 45 8.14 3.48 -31.90
CA SER A 45 7.62 4.76 -32.39
C SER A 45 7.51 5.81 -31.27
N ASP A 46 7.34 7.05 -31.68
CA ASP A 46 7.01 8.14 -30.78
C ASP A 46 5.62 7.91 -30.16
N LEU A 47 5.45 8.20 -28.86
CA LEU A 47 4.19 8.09 -28.18
C LEU A 47 3.81 9.43 -27.51
N SER A 48 2.55 9.81 -27.64
CA SER A 48 2.00 10.91 -26.86
C SER A 48 1.88 10.53 -25.39
N ILE A 49 2.24 11.43 -24.50
CA ILE A 49 2.19 11.26 -23.06
C ILE A 49 1.66 12.56 -22.43
N ARG A 50 0.70 12.44 -21.54
CA ARG A 50 0.24 13.56 -20.72
C ARG A 50 1.04 13.57 -19.42
N VAL A 51 1.67 14.69 -19.14
CA VAL A 51 2.48 14.88 -17.92
C VAL A 51 1.79 15.91 -17.04
N ILE A 52 1.57 15.55 -15.79
CA ILE A 52 0.80 16.33 -14.83
C ILE A 52 1.69 16.64 -13.63
N GLU A 53 1.82 17.92 -13.29
CA GLU A 53 2.47 18.38 -12.08
C GLU A 53 1.46 18.40 -10.94
N VAL A 54 1.69 17.64 -9.88
CA VAL A 54 0.87 17.58 -8.67
C VAL A 54 1.64 18.22 -7.52
N VAL A 55 1.04 19.21 -6.88
CA VAL A 55 1.59 19.82 -5.67
C VAL A 55 1.00 19.12 -4.46
N LEU A 56 1.89 18.59 -3.60
CA LEU A 56 1.50 17.92 -2.37
C LEU A 56 1.23 18.93 -1.25
N ASP A 57 0.61 18.47 -0.17
CA ASP A 57 0.22 19.34 0.95
C ASP A 57 1.43 19.93 1.71
N ASP A 58 2.61 19.34 1.57
CA ASP A 58 3.88 19.84 2.10
C ASP A 58 4.60 20.82 1.16
N GLY A 59 3.96 21.15 0.02
CA GLY A 59 4.53 22.02 -1.01
C GLY A 59 5.49 21.33 -1.97
N SER A 60 5.80 20.06 -1.79
CA SER A 60 6.64 19.31 -2.74
C SER A 60 5.88 19.02 -4.04
N ARG A 61 6.62 18.88 -5.13
CA ARG A 61 6.05 18.62 -6.45
C ARG A 61 6.30 17.18 -6.86
N GLU A 62 5.29 16.56 -7.41
CA GLU A 62 5.38 15.26 -8.05
C GLU A 62 4.88 15.34 -9.49
N TYR A 63 5.48 14.55 -10.36
CA TYR A 63 5.13 14.51 -11.77
C TYR A 63 4.57 13.15 -12.12
N LEU A 64 3.38 13.14 -12.73
CA LEU A 64 2.68 11.93 -13.16
C LEU A 64 2.62 11.90 -14.68
N ALA A 65 2.89 10.72 -15.24
CA ALA A 65 2.77 10.45 -16.67
C ALA A 65 1.57 9.50 -16.91
N THR A 66 0.75 9.82 -17.89
CA THR A 66 -0.44 9.01 -18.20
C THR A 66 -0.76 9.00 -19.69
N ASN A 67 -1.47 7.97 -20.13
CA ASN A 67 -2.10 7.89 -21.44
C ASN A 67 -3.62 8.21 -21.40
N LEU A 68 -4.10 8.81 -20.31
CA LEU A 68 -5.45 9.32 -20.18
C LEU A 68 -5.49 10.77 -20.67
N PHE A 69 -6.02 10.98 -21.87
CA PHE A 69 -6.06 12.31 -22.52
C PHE A 69 -7.38 13.02 -22.37
N ASP A 70 -8.38 12.38 -21.72
CA ASP A 70 -9.69 12.98 -21.51
C ASP A 70 -9.54 14.28 -20.68
N PRO A 71 -9.94 15.45 -21.22
CA PRO A 71 -9.87 16.73 -20.51
C PRO A 71 -10.85 16.82 -19.33
N ALA A 72 -11.86 15.95 -19.26
CA ALA A 72 -12.74 15.85 -18.10
C ALA A 72 -12.01 15.33 -16.85
N ILE A 73 -10.90 14.60 -17.03
CA ILE A 73 -10.05 14.12 -15.93
C ILE A 73 -9.09 15.25 -15.55
N THR A 74 -9.41 15.94 -14.48
CA THR A 74 -8.66 17.12 -14.02
C THR A 74 -7.40 16.74 -13.23
N LYS A 75 -6.50 17.69 -13.06
CA LYS A 75 -5.29 17.57 -12.25
C LYS A 75 -5.58 17.08 -10.82
N ASP A 76 -6.64 17.58 -10.19
CA ASP A 76 -6.98 17.19 -8.82
C ASP A 76 -7.46 15.75 -8.73
N MET A 77 -8.19 15.26 -9.74
CA MET A 77 -8.56 13.84 -9.83
C MET A 77 -7.34 12.94 -9.95
N PHE A 78 -6.28 13.36 -10.66
CA PHE A 78 -5.02 12.61 -10.70
C PHE A 78 -4.28 12.60 -9.36
N LYS A 79 -4.38 13.69 -8.59
CA LYS A 79 -3.85 13.71 -7.22
C LYS A 79 -4.53 12.65 -6.37
N GLU A 80 -5.86 12.60 -6.37
CA GLU A 80 -6.63 11.60 -5.62
C GLU A 80 -6.35 10.18 -6.09
N LEU A 81 -6.37 9.94 -7.40
CA LEU A 81 -6.08 8.64 -7.98
C LEU A 81 -4.69 8.13 -7.61
N TYR A 82 -3.69 8.98 -7.66
CA TYR A 82 -2.33 8.62 -7.29
C TYR A 82 -2.18 8.31 -5.80
N PHE A 83 -2.90 9.02 -4.93
CA PHE A 83 -2.90 8.72 -3.50
C PHE A 83 -3.53 7.38 -3.16
N GLN A 84 -4.45 6.86 -3.97
CA GLN A 84 -5.02 5.52 -3.79
C GLN A 84 -3.96 4.40 -3.92
N ARG A 85 -2.81 4.68 -4.54
CA ARG A 85 -1.67 3.76 -4.59
C ARG A 85 -0.98 3.57 -3.23
N TRP A 86 -1.00 4.60 -2.37
CA TRP A 86 -0.28 4.60 -1.09
C TRP A 86 -0.66 3.45 -0.13
N PRO A 87 -1.92 3.04 -0.01
CA PRO A 87 -2.31 1.89 0.80
C PRO A 87 -1.57 0.60 0.45
N VAL A 88 -1.18 0.41 -0.81
CA VAL A 88 -0.42 -0.77 -1.26
C VAL A 88 0.97 -0.79 -0.61
N GLU A 89 1.66 0.35 -0.54
CA GLU A 89 2.97 0.45 0.12
C GLU A 89 2.88 0.19 1.63
N LEU A 90 1.82 0.70 2.27
CA LEU A 90 1.54 0.42 3.68
C LEU A 90 1.28 -1.07 3.90
N LYS A 91 0.56 -1.72 2.98
CA LYS A 91 0.30 -3.16 3.03
C LYS A 91 1.59 -3.97 2.90
N TYR A 92 2.47 -3.64 1.96
CA TYR A 92 3.78 -4.28 1.85
C TYR A 92 4.62 -4.09 3.12
N LYS A 93 4.65 -2.88 3.68
CA LYS A 93 5.34 -2.62 4.94
C LYS A 93 4.78 -3.46 6.09
N GLU A 94 3.47 -3.63 6.16
CA GLU A 94 2.83 -4.47 7.16
C GLU A 94 3.20 -5.95 6.99
N LEU A 95 3.11 -6.48 5.77
CA LEU A 95 3.47 -7.85 5.47
C LEU A 95 4.93 -8.14 5.85
N LYS A 96 5.85 -7.24 5.51
CA LYS A 96 7.27 -7.38 5.85
C LYS A 96 7.54 -7.26 7.35
N SER A 97 6.96 -6.28 8.03
CA SER A 97 7.33 -5.97 9.42
C SER A 97 6.49 -6.72 10.45
N ARG A 98 5.18 -6.89 10.21
CA ARG A 98 4.27 -7.48 11.18
C ARG A 98 4.00 -8.97 10.95
N PHE A 99 3.97 -9.37 9.69
CA PHE A 99 3.85 -10.78 9.32
C PHE A 99 5.22 -11.45 9.09
N ALA A 100 6.30 -10.67 9.08
CA ALA A 100 7.67 -11.13 8.84
C ALA A 100 7.76 -12.00 7.57
N MET A 101 7.11 -11.54 6.49
CA MET A 101 6.91 -12.32 5.27
C MET A 101 8.22 -12.60 4.50
N GLU A 102 9.31 -11.90 4.82
CA GLU A 102 10.65 -12.14 4.25
C GLU A 102 11.50 -13.08 5.13
N GLU A 103 11.00 -13.46 6.30
CA GLU A 103 11.66 -14.32 7.27
C GLU A 103 10.92 -15.67 7.31
N PHE A 104 11.36 -16.62 6.49
CA PHE A 104 10.73 -17.94 6.43
C PHE A 104 11.33 -18.89 7.45
N SER A 105 10.48 -19.68 8.13
CA SER A 105 10.91 -20.73 9.04
C SER A 105 11.31 -22.01 8.29
N GLY A 106 10.62 -22.28 7.18
CA GLY A 106 10.85 -23.48 6.36
C GLY A 106 12.04 -23.33 5.41
N ALA A 107 12.70 -24.45 5.11
CA ALA A 107 13.84 -24.53 4.19
C ALA A 107 13.47 -25.09 2.81
N THR A 108 12.27 -25.69 2.64
CA THR A 108 11.82 -26.24 1.37
C THR A 108 10.93 -25.25 0.60
N ALA A 109 10.90 -25.35 -0.72
CA ALA A 109 10.03 -24.50 -1.54
C ALA A 109 8.56 -24.61 -1.12
N THR A 110 8.09 -25.82 -0.81
CA THR A 110 6.71 -26.04 -0.37
C THR A 110 6.41 -25.33 0.95
N SER A 111 7.30 -25.43 1.95
CA SER A 111 7.08 -24.75 3.24
C SER A 111 7.09 -23.23 3.12
N ILE A 112 7.94 -22.68 2.25
CA ILE A 112 7.98 -21.23 1.96
C ILE A 112 6.66 -20.78 1.34
N ILE A 113 6.15 -21.52 0.35
CA ILE A 113 4.89 -21.22 -0.32
C ILE A 113 3.72 -21.31 0.66
N GLN A 114 3.66 -22.35 1.49
CA GLN A 114 2.63 -22.49 2.51
C GLN A 114 2.64 -21.33 3.49
N GLU A 115 3.82 -20.96 4.00
CA GLU A 115 3.97 -19.86 4.94
C GLU A 115 3.57 -18.50 4.30
N PHE A 116 3.89 -18.31 3.03
CA PHE A 116 3.46 -17.16 2.25
C PHE A 116 1.92 -17.05 2.21
N TYR A 117 1.24 -18.11 1.78
CA TYR A 117 -0.21 -18.10 1.66
C TYR A 117 -0.93 -17.97 3.01
N ILE A 118 -0.40 -18.58 4.07
CA ILE A 118 -0.95 -18.41 5.42
C ILE A 118 -0.85 -16.94 5.86
N ASN A 119 0.30 -16.30 5.64
CA ASN A 119 0.47 -14.89 5.98
C ASN A 119 -0.49 -13.98 5.17
N MET A 120 -0.70 -14.29 3.88
CA MET A 120 -1.68 -13.57 3.05
C MET A 120 -3.11 -13.74 3.57
N LEU A 121 -3.50 -14.98 3.91
CA LEU A 121 -4.81 -15.29 4.47
C LEU A 121 -5.03 -14.53 5.78
N LEU A 122 -4.10 -14.61 6.72
CA LEU A 122 -4.16 -13.90 8.00
C LEU A 122 -4.26 -12.38 7.80
N SER A 123 -3.50 -11.83 6.85
CA SER A 123 -3.53 -10.40 6.55
C SER A 123 -4.89 -9.95 5.98
N ASN A 124 -5.56 -10.81 5.20
CA ASN A 124 -6.90 -10.55 4.68
C ASN A 124 -7.95 -10.64 5.79
N LEU A 125 -7.89 -11.67 6.65
CA LEU A 125 -8.78 -11.79 7.81
C LEU A 125 -8.66 -10.58 8.75
N VAL A 126 -7.44 -10.11 9.01
CA VAL A 126 -7.21 -8.88 9.80
C VAL A 126 -7.88 -7.69 9.15
N SER A 127 -7.84 -7.58 7.82
CA SER A 127 -8.47 -6.47 7.10
C SER A 127 -9.99 -6.50 7.21
N LEU A 128 -10.61 -7.67 7.09
CA LEU A 128 -12.05 -7.86 7.26
C LEU A 128 -12.48 -7.46 8.68
N ILE A 129 -11.88 -8.08 9.71
CA ILE A 129 -12.19 -7.77 11.11
C ILE A 129 -12.00 -6.28 11.41
N LYS A 130 -10.96 -5.66 10.85
CA LYS A 130 -10.72 -4.24 11.06
C LYS A 130 -11.79 -3.37 10.41
N ASN A 131 -12.19 -3.68 9.18
CA ASN A 131 -13.22 -2.91 8.47
C ASN A 131 -14.55 -2.95 9.24
N ASP A 132 -15.00 -4.13 9.61
CA ASP A 132 -16.25 -4.29 10.39
C ASP A 132 -16.16 -3.55 11.74
N ALA A 133 -15.00 -3.65 12.42
CA ALA A 133 -14.79 -2.95 13.69
C ALA A 133 -14.72 -1.42 13.52
N ASP A 134 -14.16 -0.92 12.41
CA ASP A 134 -14.12 0.51 12.12
C ASP A 134 -15.52 1.06 11.85
N GLU A 135 -16.37 0.32 11.11
CA GLU A 135 -17.77 0.68 10.89
C GLU A 135 -18.55 0.79 12.22
N GLU A 136 -18.41 -0.19 13.12
CA GLU A 136 -19.05 -0.13 14.44
C GLU A 136 -18.50 1.03 15.29
N ILE A 137 -17.20 1.30 15.21
CA ILE A 137 -16.58 2.44 15.91
C ILE A 137 -17.15 3.76 15.37
N ASP A 138 -17.29 3.91 14.06
CA ASP A 138 -17.83 5.14 13.46
C ASP A 138 -19.31 5.35 13.87
N ILE A 139 -20.13 4.29 13.85
CA ILE A 139 -21.55 4.34 14.28
C ILE A 139 -21.68 4.69 15.77
N THR A 140 -20.82 4.12 16.61
CA THR A 140 -20.89 4.31 18.07
C THR A 140 -20.13 5.54 18.58
N SER A 141 -19.41 6.23 17.68
CA SER A 141 -18.63 7.42 18.03
C SER A 141 -19.52 8.61 18.31
N LYS A 142 -19.25 9.31 19.42
CA LYS A 142 -19.95 10.53 19.77
C LYS A 142 -19.45 11.71 18.91
N SER A 143 -20.35 12.57 18.45
CA SER A 143 -20.01 13.80 17.72
C SER A 143 -19.14 14.78 18.53
N SER A 144 -19.14 14.66 19.88
CA SER A 144 -18.30 15.44 20.80
C SER A 144 -16.84 14.97 20.88
N ASN A 145 -16.48 13.86 20.22
CA ASN A 145 -15.10 13.38 20.25
C ASN A 145 -14.17 14.32 19.47
N LYS A 146 -13.06 14.72 20.11
CA LYS A 146 -12.03 15.56 19.49
C LYS A 146 -11.38 14.92 18.25
N PHE A 147 -11.27 13.60 18.22
CA PHE A 147 -10.63 12.83 17.15
C PHE A 147 -11.54 11.71 16.69
N ARG A 148 -11.39 11.31 15.41
CA ARG A 148 -11.90 10.03 14.94
C ARG A 148 -11.03 8.90 15.48
N TYR A 149 -11.64 7.74 15.65
CA TYR A 149 -10.97 6.54 16.11
C TYR A 149 -11.08 5.42 15.07
N GLN A 150 -10.16 4.51 15.12
CA GLN A 150 -10.17 3.28 14.32
C GLN A 150 -9.71 2.11 15.18
N ALA A 151 -10.06 0.89 14.79
CA ALA A 151 -9.59 -0.32 15.43
C ALA A 151 -8.05 -0.43 15.32
N ASN A 152 -7.42 -0.86 16.41
CA ASN A 152 -5.95 -1.01 16.44
C ASN A 152 -5.52 -2.24 15.65
N ARG A 153 -5.06 -2.02 14.41
CA ARG A 153 -4.64 -3.09 13.51
C ARG A 153 -3.53 -3.97 14.10
N ALA A 154 -2.60 -3.39 14.86
CA ALA A 154 -1.52 -4.14 15.47
C ALA A 154 -2.03 -5.12 16.54
N PHE A 155 -3.04 -4.71 17.30
CA PHE A 155 -3.73 -5.56 18.26
C PHE A 155 -4.40 -6.74 17.56
N ILE A 156 -5.16 -6.49 16.49
CA ILE A 156 -5.86 -7.55 15.73
C ILE A 156 -4.84 -8.56 15.17
N ILE A 157 -3.72 -8.08 14.59
CA ILE A 157 -2.66 -8.96 14.05
C ILE A 157 -2.08 -9.85 15.16
N GLY A 158 -1.77 -9.28 16.32
CA GLY A 158 -1.23 -10.05 17.44
C GLY A 158 -2.19 -11.12 17.93
N ARG A 159 -3.48 -10.79 18.02
CA ARG A 159 -4.51 -11.72 18.50
C ARG A 159 -4.84 -12.82 17.49
N ILE A 160 -4.99 -12.49 16.20
CA ILE A 160 -5.32 -13.47 15.17
C ILE A 160 -4.24 -14.55 15.03
N LYS A 161 -2.97 -14.20 15.14
CA LYS A 161 -1.86 -15.16 15.11
C LYS A 161 -1.95 -16.22 16.20
N ILE A 162 -2.49 -15.87 17.37
CA ILE A 162 -2.65 -16.79 18.50
C ILE A 162 -3.94 -17.62 18.37
N ILE A 163 -4.99 -17.01 17.85
CA ILE A 163 -6.33 -17.58 17.80
C ILE A 163 -6.48 -18.52 16.60
N PHE A 164 -5.96 -18.14 15.45
CA PHE A 164 -6.17 -18.84 14.19
C PHE A 164 -5.69 -20.32 14.22
N PRO A 165 -4.51 -20.66 14.74
CA PRO A 165 -4.09 -22.04 14.86
C PRO A 165 -5.04 -22.87 15.74
N LYS A 166 -5.58 -22.26 16.81
CA LYS A 166 -6.53 -22.94 17.71
C LYS A 166 -7.86 -23.24 17.03
N ILE A 167 -8.32 -22.36 16.15
CA ILE A 167 -9.56 -22.56 15.37
C ILE A 167 -9.34 -23.66 14.31
N LEU A 168 -8.17 -23.70 13.66
CA LEU A 168 -7.85 -24.75 12.69
C LEU A 168 -7.81 -26.14 13.32
N CYS A 169 -7.35 -26.23 14.57
CA CYS A 169 -7.34 -27.50 15.32
C CYS A 169 -8.74 -27.89 15.84
N ASP A 170 -9.62 -26.93 16.04
CA ASP A 170 -10.94 -27.17 16.63
C ASP A 170 -11.94 -26.09 16.19
N LEU A 171 -12.74 -26.42 15.17
CA LEU A 171 -13.72 -25.50 14.59
C LEU A 171 -14.84 -25.10 15.57
N SER A 172 -15.05 -25.84 16.68
CA SER A 172 -15.99 -25.42 17.72
C SER A 172 -15.62 -24.10 18.39
N LYS A 173 -14.37 -23.66 18.22
CA LYS A 173 -13.84 -22.41 18.76
C LYS A 173 -14.08 -21.17 17.88
N LEU A 174 -14.91 -21.26 16.85
CA LEU A 174 -15.23 -20.10 15.99
C LEU A 174 -15.80 -18.91 16.78
N SER A 175 -16.48 -19.13 17.90
CA SER A 175 -16.98 -18.07 18.79
C SER A 175 -15.87 -17.14 19.34
N VAL A 176 -14.62 -17.60 19.29
CA VAL A 176 -13.46 -16.76 19.69
C VAL A 176 -13.22 -15.61 18.70
N ILE A 177 -13.66 -15.74 17.44
CA ILE A 177 -13.60 -14.64 16.44
C ILE A 177 -14.53 -13.51 16.85
N GLU A 178 -15.75 -13.81 17.30
CA GLU A 178 -16.68 -12.79 17.81
C GLU A 178 -16.11 -12.05 19.02
N LYS A 179 -15.44 -12.79 19.90
CA LYS A 179 -14.75 -12.18 21.04
C LYS A 179 -13.63 -11.27 20.57
N LEU A 180 -12.81 -11.69 19.60
CA LEU A 180 -11.76 -10.86 19.00
C LEU A 180 -12.34 -9.60 18.40
N TYR A 181 -13.45 -9.70 17.67
CA TYR A 181 -14.14 -8.54 17.09
C TYR A 181 -14.55 -7.52 18.16
N LYS A 182 -15.22 -7.96 19.23
CA LYS A 182 -15.62 -7.11 20.36
C LYS A 182 -14.40 -6.46 21.05
N GLU A 183 -13.30 -7.19 21.17
CA GLU A 183 -12.04 -6.66 21.70
C GLU A 183 -11.44 -5.61 20.73
N ALA A 184 -11.52 -5.83 19.42
CA ALA A 184 -11.02 -4.90 18.39
C ALA A 184 -11.79 -3.57 18.41
N VAL A 185 -13.12 -3.61 18.56
CA VAL A 185 -13.96 -2.41 18.71
C VAL A 185 -13.59 -1.60 19.97
N ARG A 186 -13.17 -2.27 21.03
CA ARG A 186 -12.74 -1.58 22.28
C ARG A 186 -11.30 -1.02 22.18
N CYS A 187 -10.40 -1.76 21.50
CA CYS A 187 -9.00 -1.39 21.36
C CYS A 187 -8.81 -0.39 20.21
N ARG A 188 -9.11 0.88 20.47
CA ARG A 188 -9.14 1.96 19.47
C ARG A 188 -7.82 2.73 19.42
N SER A 189 -7.48 3.24 18.24
CA SER A 189 -6.39 4.18 18.00
C SER A 189 -6.95 5.48 17.46
N GLN A 190 -6.41 6.61 17.89
CA GLN A 190 -6.79 7.92 17.36
C GLN A 190 -6.28 8.10 15.93
N ILE A 191 -7.10 8.66 15.06
CA ILE A 191 -6.70 9.14 13.75
C ILE A 191 -6.25 10.59 13.92
N LEU A 192 -4.95 10.83 13.74
CA LEU A 192 -4.36 12.17 13.82
C LEU A 192 -4.11 12.69 12.40
N PRO A 193 -4.97 13.60 11.90
CA PRO A 193 -4.77 14.20 10.58
C PRO A 193 -3.45 14.97 10.52
N GLY A 194 -2.80 14.94 9.36
CA GLY A 194 -1.58 15.72 9.12
C GLY A 194 -0.33 15.25 9.87
N ARG A 195 -0.38 14.08 10.55
CA ARG A 195 0.78 13.54 11.24
C ARG A 195 1.85 13.10 10.25
N SER A 196 2.87 13.94 10.07
CA SER A 196 4.04 13.64 9.26
C SER A 196 5.28 13.53 10.15
N PHE A 197 6.16 12.59 9.82
CA PHE A 197 7.47 12.47 10.47
C PHE A 197 8.55 12.64 9.42
N PRO A 198 9.50 13.57 9.61
CA PRO A 198 10.62 13.71 8.69
C PRO A 198 11.40 12.38 8.65
N ARG A 199 11.62 11.88 7.45
CA ARG A 199 12.43 10.67 7.25
C ARG A 199 13.87 10.98 7.64
N LYS A 200 14.38 10.35 8.69
CA LYS A 200 15.82 10.37 8.96
C LYS A 200 16.53 9.70 7.80
N LYS A 201 17.43 10.41 7.11
CA LYS A 201 18.33 9.82 6.12
C LYS A 201 19.23 8.82 6.85
N LEU A 202 18.83 7.55 6.87
CA LEU A 202 19.70 6.48 7.36
C LEU A 202 20.87 6.39 6.36
N LYS A 203 22.10 6.59 6.85
CA LYS A 203 23.30 6.20 6.09
C LYS A 203 23.10 4.74 5.70
N SER A 204 23.25 4.43 4.42
CA SER A 204 23.10 3.05 3.93
C SER A 204 24.09 2.17 4.71
N LYS A 205 23.59 1.40 5.66
CA LYS A 205 24.37 0.28 6.21
C LYS A 205 24.54 -0.69 5.05
N GLY A 206 25.79 -1.07 4.76
CA GLY A 206 26.08 -2.09 3.76
C GLY A 206 25.12 -3.26 3.94
N ARG A 207 24.67 -3.85 2.83
CA ARG A 207 23.71 -4.98 2.85
C ARG A 207 24.31 -6.10 3.71
N SER A 208 23.80 -6.21 4.94
CA SER A 208 24.06 -7.39 5.76
C SER A 208 23.26 -8.54 5.15
N HIS A 209 23.94 -9.54 4.62
CA HIS A 209 23.33 -10.78 4.11
C HIS A 209 22.95 -11.76 5.24
N PHE A 210 22.65 -11.27 6.42
CA PHE A 210 22.13 -12.12 7.48
C PHE A 210 20.71 -12.54 7.13
N ARG A 211 20.53 -13.83 6.83
CA ARG A 211 19.22 -14.46 6.80
C ARG A 211 18.66 -14.47 8.21
N ASN A 212 17.82 -13.54 8.53
CA ASN A 212 17.03 -13.62 9.76
C ASN A 212 16.02 -14.76 9.58
N LYS A 213 16.25 -15.89 10.21
CA LYS A 213 15.25 -16.94 10.33
C LYS A 213 14.27 -16.54 11.42
N LYS A 214 12.97 -16.78 11.22
CA LYS A 214 12.01 -16.71 12.31
C LYS A 214 12.44 -17.66 13.41
N ALA A 215 12.37 -17.21 14.67
CA ALA A 215 12.44 -18.12 15.78
C ALA A 215 11.33 -19.17 15.61
N ALA A 216 11.67 -20.44 15.75
CA ALA A 216 10.66 -21.48 15.83
C ALA A 216 9.75 -21.17 17.03
N LEU A 217 8.43 -21.17 16.82
CA LEU A 217 7.43 -21.05 17.87
C LEU A 217 7.36 -22.33 18.67
#